data_5b443b86752c1d61d81257c08102c748
#
_entry.id   5b443b86752c1d61d81257c08102c748
#
_cell.length_a   1.000
_cell.length_b   1.000
_cell.length_c   1.000
_cell.angle_alpha   90.00
_cell.angle_beta   90.00
_cell.angle_gamma   90.00
#
_symmetry.space_group_name_H-M   'P 1'
#
loop_
_entity.id
_entity.type
_entity.pdbx_description
1 polymer ?
#
loop_
_entity_poly.entity_id
_entity_poly.type
_entity_poly.pdbx_seq_one_letter_code
_entity_poly.pdbx_strand_id
1 'polypeptide(L)'
;NSGQAISDLIRRKWLDNDFYGSLFNFIYDKNSIKLILGGTLNKYYGDHYGEVIWARNAGNSEIRHRYYDNYGNKEEFNLFAKFQHTFNDKLYAFVDLQNRNINYDAELIGGNNINKSFNFFNPKAGLYYKLNSNNEFYFSFARAHREPTRTDYENGNPFPEKLDDFELGWKHKGKKSIYNINLYFMDYNDQLVLTGERDDVGYYVRANVGESYRAGIEFDGIFFINDYFTIKPNITFSSNKNNDYLTQFDGSLRNFGKTDISFSPNLIFGNTVEYNLNSKTLLFFNTKYVGKQYMSNTNVDSSILASYLVNDLGLNYNFSIPGFFQDSELKLLVNNLLNQKYESYGGHYFYDIDNKTYSGSYFYPMAEINFLLGLDFNF
;
A
#
# COMPACT_ATOMS: atom_id res chain seq x y z
N ASN A 1 -25.39 33.52 31.66
CA ASN A 1 -24.72 32.28 32.18
C ASN A 1 -25.67 31.11 32.01
N SER A 2 -25.80 30.60 30.79
CA SER A 2 -26.42 29.29 30.55
C SER A 2 -25.38 28.24 30.91
N GLY A 3 -25.49 27.63 32.09
CA GLY A 3 -24.73 26.43 32.42
C GLY A 3 -25.03 25.37 31.37
N GLN A 4 -24.11 25.12 30.48
CA GLN A 4 -24.22 23.96 29.57
C GLN A 4 -24.25 22.72 30.43
N ALA A 5 -25.42 22.07 30.51
CA ALA A 5 -25.55 20.77 31.16
C ALA A 5 -24.79 19.77 30.32
N ILE A 6 -23.69 19.26 30.86
CA ILE A 6 -22.96 18.14 30.25
C ILE A 6 -23.87 16.91 30.31
N SER A 7 -24.08 16.27 29.17
CA SER A 7 -24.85 15.04 29.08
C SER A 7 -23.96 13.92 28.53
N ASP A 8 -23.96 12.76 29.21
CA ASP A 8 -23.44 11.54 28.62
C ASP A 8 -24.40 11.06 27.54
N LEU A 9 -23.85 10.64 26.40
CA LEU A 9 -24.64 10.14 25.30
C LEU A 9 -23.95 8.97 24.60
N ILE A 10 -24.75 8.11 23.99
CA ILE A 10 -24.28 7.02 23.12
C ILE A 10 -24.69 7.37 21.70
N ARG A 11 -23.71 7.44 20.82
CA ARG A 11 -23.92 7.71 19.40
C ARG A 11 -23.69 6.45 18.58
N ARG A 12 -24.38 6.34 17.47
CA ARG A 12 -24.17 5.33 16.44
C ARG A 12 -23.92 6.05 15.11
N LYS A 13 -22.86 5.70 14.42
CA LYS A 13 -22.59 6.17 13.06
C LYS A 13 -22.99 5.07 12.08
N TRP A 14 -23.64 5.48 11.00
CA TRP A 14 -24.07 4.62 9.92
C TRP A 14 -23.36 4.98 8.63
N LEU A 15 -23.12 3.96 7.86
CA LEU A 15 -22.67 3.98 6.49
C LEU A 15 -23.58 3.01 5.73
N ASP A 16 -24.64 3.54 5.15
CA ASP A 16 -25.63 2.74 4.41
C ASP A 16 -25.35 2.88 2.93
N ASN A 17 -24.82 1.82 2.33
CA ASN A 17 -24.21 1.87 1.02
C ASN A 17 -24.90 0.95 0.03
N ASP A 18 -25.20 1.52 -1.14
CA ASP A 18 -25.61 0.78 -2.31
C ASP A 18 -24.53 0.83 -3.39
N PHE A 19 -24.20 -0.31 -3.97
CA PHE A 19 -23.26 -0.41 -5.08
C PHE A 19 -23.85 -1.23 -6.21
N TYR A 20 -23.92 -0.60 -7.40
CA TYR A 20 -24.40 -1.22 -8.61
C TYR A 20 -23.30 -1.17 -9.67
N GLY A 21 -23.12 -2.26 -10.40
CA GLY A 21 -22.13 -2.26 -11.44
C GLY A 21 -22.33 -3.34 -12.48
N SER A 22 -21.73 -3.10 -13.62
CA SER A 22 -21.63 -4.05 -14.72
C SER A 22 -20.22 -4.01 -15.27
N LEU A 23 -19.70 -5.17 -15.63
CA LEU A 23 -18.41 -5.30 -16.28
C LEU A 23 -18.57 -6.14 -17.54
N PHE A 24 -17.76 -5.85 -18.55
CA PHE A 24 -17.72 -6.63 -19.78
C PHE A 24 -16.28 -6.75 -20.26
N ASN A 25 -15.98 -7.86 -20.92
CA ASN A 25 -14.75 -8.01 -21.68
C ASN A 25 -15.03 -8.80 -22.98
N PHE A 26 -14.25 -8.47 -24.00
CA PHE A 26 -14.19 -9.18 -25.27
C PHE A 26 -12.73 -9.51 -25.55
N ILE A 27 -12.45 -10.79 -25.82
CA ILE A 27 -11.10 -11.27 -26.07
C ILE A 27 -11.05 -11.87 -27.48
N TYR A 28 -10.17 -11.32 -28.31
CA TYR A 28 -9.78 -11.91 -29.58
C TYR A 28 -8.34 -12.39 -29.47
N ASP A 29 -8.13 -13.68 -29.64
CA ASP A 29 -6.81 -14.33 -29.51
C ASP A 29 -6.60 -15.23 -30.71
N LYS A 30 -5.76 -14.79 -31.64
CA LYS A 30 -5.48 -15.54 -32.87
C LYS A 30 -4.05 -15.31 -33.33
N ASN A 31 -3.31 -16.42 -33.52
CA ASN A 31 -1.93 -16.41 -33.99
C ASN A 31 -1.02 -15.57 -33.05
N SER A 32 -0.41 -14.53 -33.61
CA SER A 32 0.51 -13.63 -32.90
C SER A 32 -0.19 -12.40 -32.29
N ILE A 33 -1.52 -12.27 -32.42
CA ILE A 33 -2.27 -11.09 -32.00
C ILE A 33 -3.27 -11.49 -30.92
N LYS A 34 -3.27 -10.73 -29.81
CA LYS A 34 -4.31 -10.75 -28.80
C LYS A 34 -4.84 -9.35 -28.57
N LEU A 35 -6.15 -9.18 -28.71
CA LEU A 35 -6.87 -7.95 -28.43
C LEU A 35 -7.83 -8.21 -27.27
N ILE A 36 -7.80 -7.35 -26.26
CA ILE A 36 -8.73 -7.38 -25.15
C ILE A 36 -9.40 -6.01 -25.09
N LEU A 37 -10.72 -5.98 -25.28
CA LEU A 37 -11.55 -4.79 -25.07
C LEU A 37 -12.39 -5.04 -23.82
N GLY A 38 -12.41 -4.10 -22.89
CA GLY A 38 -13.20 -4.28 -21.69
C GLY A 38 -13.54 -2.96 -21.02
N GLY A 39 -14.49 -3.03 -20.12
CA GLY A 39 -14.90 -1.85 -19.38
C GLY A 39 -15.79 -2.18 -18.19
N THR A 40 -15.99 -1.16 -17.36
CA THR A 40 -16.87 -1.19 -16.20
C THR A 40 -17.73 0.05 -16.16
N LEU A 41 -18.95 -0.13 -15.72
CA LEU A 41 -19.88 0.92 -15.33
C LEU A 41 -20.26 0.64 -13.91
N ASN A 42 -20.06 1.59 -13.02
CA ASN A 42 -20.46 1.42 -11.64
C ASN A 42 -21.00 2.72 -11.05
N LYS A 43 -21.86 2.56 -10.06
CA LYS A 43 -22.41 3.62 -9.26
C LYS A 43 -22.40 3.19 -7.80
N TYR A 44 -21.83 4.04 -6.98
CA TYR A 44 -21.89 3.97 -5.53
C TYR A 44 -22.75 5.12 -5.01
N TYR A 45 -23.66 4.79 -4.11
CA TYR A 45 -24.41 5.75 -3.32
C TYR A 45 -24.30 5.35 -1.85
N GLY A 46 -24.04 6.29 -0.98
CA GLY A 46 -23.91 6.03 0.45
C GLY A 46 -24.49 7.14 1.28
N ASP A 47 -25.38 6.79 2.20
CA ASP A 47 -25.87 7.66 3.26
C ASP A 47 -24.95 7.56 4.47
N HIS A 48 -24.42 8.70 4.89
CA HIS A 48 -23.50 8.83 6.00
C HIS A 48 -24.17 9.64 7.09
N TYR A 49 -24.68 8.99 8.13
CA TYR A 49 -25.38 9.72 9.18
C TYR A 49 -25.02 9.21 10.59
N GLY A 50 -25.24 10.08 11.56
CA GLY A 50 -25.02 9.79 12.96
C GLY A 50 -26.26 9.97 13.77
N GLU A 51 -26.60 8.99 14.62
CA GLU A 51 -27.75 9.03 15.51
C GLU A 51 -27.32 9.04 16.98
N VAL A 52 -28.07 9.79 17.80
CA VAL A 52 -28.00 9.68 19.26
C VAL A 52 -29.00 8.61 19.71
N ILE A 53 -28.50 7.47 20.15
CA ILE A 53 -29.34 6.34 20.56
C ILE A 53 -29.65 6.33 22.05
N TRP A 54 -28.91 7.07 22.85
CA TRP A 54 -29.14 7.29 24.25
C TRP A 54 -28.47 8.58 24.73
N ALA A 55 -29.14 9.33 25.61
CA ALA A 55 -28.55 10.47 26.31
C ALA A 55 -29.08 10.52 27.75
N ARG A 56 -28.19 10.87 28.72
CA ARG A 56 -28.58 11.05 30.11
C ARG A 56 -29.59 12.20 30.27
N ASN A 57 -29.33 13.29 29.55
CA ASN A 57 -30.20 14.48 29.52
C ASN A 57 -30.54 14.75 28.06
N ALA A 58 -31.63 14.18 27.57
CA ALA A 58 -32.03 14.30 26.17
C ALA A 58 -32.67 15.64 25.82
N GLY A 59 -33.15 16.40 26.85
CA GLY A 59 -33.94 17.61 26.63
C GLY A 59 -35.20 17.28 25.82
N ASN A 60 -35.42 18.06 24.74
CA ASN A 60 -36.53 17.83 23.81
C ASN A 60 -36.12 17.04 22.57
N SER A 61 -34.92 16.42 22.57
CA SER A 61 -34.45 15.62 21.44
C SER A 61 -35.13 14.27 21.37
N GLU A 62 -35.56 13.85 20.18
CA GLU A 62 -36.11 12.55 19.92
C GLU A 62 -35.02 11.46 19.96
N ILE A 63 -35.39 10.23 20.31
CA ILE A 63 -34.54 9.08 20.21
C ILE A 63 -34.17 8.83 18.74
N ARG A 64 -32.88 8.52 18.48
CA ARG A 64 -32.30 8.39 17.12
C ARG A 64 -32.31 9.70 16.32
N HIS A 65 -32.30 10.84 17.02
CA HIS A 65 -32.05 12.12 16.34
C HIS A 65 -30.75 12.05 15.55
N ARG A 66 -30.81 12.34 14.25
CA ARG A 66 -29.62 12.43 13.39
C ARG A 66 -28.93 13.78 13.64
N TYR A 67 -27.71 13.74 14.14
CA TYR A 67 -26.90 14.95 14.39
C TYR A 67 -26.08 15.37 13.18
N TYR A 68 -25.93 14.49 12.18
CA TYR A 68 -25.53 14.79 10.81
C TYR A 68 -26.19 13.77 9.87
N ASP A 69 -26.39 14.17 8.63
CA ASP A 69 -27.01 13.37 7.57
C ASP A 69 -26.45 13.86 6.23
N ASN A 70 -25.50 13.13 5.69
CA ASN A 70 -24.73 13.48 4.52
C ASN A 70 -24.77 12.31 3.53
N TYR A 71 -24.53 12.59 2.26
CA TYR A 71 -24.46 11.56 1.23
C TYR A 71 -23.12 11.57 0.50
N GLY A 72 -22.87 10.48 -0.24
CA GLY A 72 -21.84 10.36 -1.25
C GLY A 72 -22.35 9.62 -2.46
N ASN A 73 -22.24 10.20 -3.63
CA ASN A 73 -22.60 9.58 -4.91
C ASN A 73 -21.37 9.59 -5.82
N LYS A 74 -20.96 8.41 -6.29
CA LYS A 74 -19.85 8.27 -7.21
C LYS A 74 -20.24 7.39 -8.39
N GLU A 75 -20.12 7.94 -9.58
CA GLU A 75 -20.36 7.23 -10.83
C GLU A 75 -19.05 7.08 -11.58
N GLU A 76 -18.74 5.90 -12.04
CA GLU A 76 -17.52 5.63 -12.78
C GLU A 76 -17.82 4.85 -14.07
N PHE A 77 -17.23 5.34 -15.16
CA PHE A 77 -17.13 4.65 -16.43
C PHE A 77 -15.66 4.44 -16.76
N ASN A 78 -15.26 3.19 -16.95
CA ASN A 78 -13.91 2.82 -17.32
C ASN A 78 -13.96 1.97 -18.60
N LEU A 79 -13.17 2.35 -19.60
CA LEU A 79 -13.02 1.62 -20.85
C LEU A 79 -11.53 1.40 -21.12
N PHE A 80 -11.16 0.19 -21.53
CA PHE A 80 -9.78 -0.11 -21.90
C PHE A 80 -9.69 -0.99 -23.14
N ALA A 81 -8.58 -0.81 -23.85
CA ALA A 81 -8.20 -1.64 -24.99
C ALA A 81 -6.74 -2.05 -24.85
N LYS A 82 -6.48 -3.36 -24.72
CA LYS A 82 -5.14 -3.93 -24.65
C LYS A 82 -4.84 -4.71 -25.93
N PHE A 83 -3.83 -4.28 -26.65
CA PHE A 83 -3.31 -4.96 -27.83
C PHE A 83 -1.97 -5.60 -27.48
N GLN A 84 -1.81 -6.85 -27.85
CA GLN A 84 -0.58 -7.63 -27.65
C GLN A 84 -0.17 -8.23 -28.98
N HIS A 85 1.12 -8.19 -29.29
CA HIS A 85 1.67 -8.78 -30.50
C HIS A 85 2.97 -9.53 -30.23
N THR A 86 3.01 -10.77 -30.67
CA THR A 86 4.21 -11.60 -30.68
C THR A 86 4.83 -11.53 -32.06
N PHE A 87 5.93 -10.77 -32.20
CA PHE A 87 6.61 -10.57 -33.50
C PHE A 87 7.32 -11.82 -33.98
N ASN A 88 7.92 -12.55 -33.01
CA ASN A 88 8.59 -13.83 -33.20
C ASN A 88 8.79 -14.51 -31.84
N ASP A 89 9.47 -15.66 -31.81
CA ASP A 89 9.72 -16.45 -30.60
C ASP A 89 10.52 -15.70 -29.51
N LYS A 90 11.09 -14.55 -29.85
CA LYS A 90 11.96 -13.75 -28.95
C LYS A 90 11.37 -12.41 -28.56
N LEU A 91 10.49 -11.84 -29.38
CA LEU A 91 10.03 -10.47 -29.19
C LEU A 91 8.51 -10.40 -29.06
N TYR A 92 8.05 -9.85 -27.97
CA TYR A 92 6.66 -9.60 -27.64
C TYR A 92 6.48 -8.16 -27.15
N ALA A 93 5.41 -7.51 -27.56
CA ALA A 93 5.04 -6.18 -27.09
C ALA A 93 3.55 -6.06 -26.78
N PHE A 94 3.21 -5.11 -25.93
CA PHE A 94 1.83 -4.73 -25.68
C PHE A 94 1.67 -3.21 -25.58
N VAL A 95 0.47 -2.77 -25.88
CA VAL A 95 -0.04 -1.43 -25.59
C VAL A 95 -1.41 -1.61 -24.92
N ASP A 96 -1.65 -0.88 -23.85
CA ASP A 96 -2.91 -0.86 -23.11
C ASP A 96 -3.34 0.60 -22.93
N LEU A 97 -4.50 0.95 -23.45
CA LEU A 97 -5.06 2.29 -23.39
C LEU A 97 -6.32 2.25 -22.54
N GLN A 98 -6.31 2.96 -21.43
CA GLN A 98 -7.44 3.07 -20.52
C GLN A 98 -7.92 4.51 -20.43
N ASN A 99 -9.23 4.70 -20.53
CA ASN A 99 -9.89 5.95 -20.16
C ASN A 99 -10.87 5.71 -19.02
N ARG A 100 -10.74 6.51 -17.97
CA ARG A 100 -11.54 6.41 -16.76
C ARG A 100 -12.20 7.76 -16.48
N ASN A 101 -13.54 7.78 -16.51
CA ASN A 101 -14.36 8.96 -16.20
C ASN A 101 -15.03 8.74 -14.85
N ILE A 102 -14.95 9.73 -13.98
CA ILE A 102 -15.51 9.69 -12.63
C ILE A 102 -16.29 10.97 -12.41
N ASN A 103 -17.54 10.84 -11.96
CA ASN A 103 -18.32 11.93 -11.37
C ASN A 103 -18.46 11.64 -9.89
N TYR A 104 -18.05 12.58 -9.05
CA TYR A 104 -18.10 12.46 -7.61
C TYR A 104 -18.83 13.67 -7.03
N ASP A 105 -19.96 13.41 -6.38
CA ASP A 105 -20.77 14.37 -5.68
C ASP A 105 -21.00 13.91 -4.25
N ALA A 106 -20.70 14.75 -3.27
CA ALA A 106 -20.86 14.39 -1.88
C ALA A 106 -21.05 15.63 -1.00
N GLU A 107 -21.82 15.47 0.05
CA GLU A 107 -21.94 16.45 1.12
C GLU A 107 -20.98 16.09 2.25
N LEU A 108 -20.19 17.08 2.70
CA LEU A 108 -19.23 16.93 3.79
C LEU A 108 -19.79 17.52 5.08
N ILE A 109 -19.28 17.04 6.21
CA ILE A 109 -19.56 17.62 7.51
C ILE A 109 -19.05 19.08 7.50
N GLY A 110 -19.91 20.04 7.89
CA GLY A 110 -19.57 21.46 7.85
C GLY A 110 -20.05 22.24 6.63
N GLY A 111 -20.80 21.55 5.71
CA GLY A 111 -21.50 22.20 4.60
C GLY A 111 -20.66 22.45 3.34
N ASN A 112 -19.44 21.95 3.27
CA ASN A 112 -18.69 21.91 2.05
C ASN A 112 -19.17 20.74 1.18
N ASN A 113 -19.29 20.97 -0.13
CA ASN A 113 -19.74 19.95 -1.05
C ASN A 113 -18.62 19.59 -2.03
N ILE A 114 -18.50 18.30 -2.30
CA ILE A 114 -17.68 17.79 -3.40
C ILE A 114 -18.58 17.75 -4.63
N ASN A 115 -18.17 18.42 -5.69
CA ASN A 115 -18.76 18.27 -7.03
C ASN A 115 -17.59 18.30 -8.01
N LYS A 116 -17.10 17.10 -8.36
CA LYS A 116 -15.89 16.93 -9.16
C LYS A 116 -16.15 15.91 -10.27
N SER A 117 -15.59 16.20 -11.45
CA SER A 117 -15.56 15.27 -12.57
C SER A 117 -14.11 15.10 -13.01
N PHE A 118 -13.68 13.85 -13.19
CA PHE A 118 -12.35 13.51 -13.64
C PHE A 118 -12.41 12.70 -14.92
N ASN A 119 -11.45 12.97 -15.79
CA ASN A 119 -11.21 12.19 -16.99
C ASN A 119 -9.72 11.80 -17.02
N PHE A 120 -9.43 10.54 -16.76
CA PHE A 120 -8.07 10.04 -16.67
C PHE A 120 -7.76 9.15 -17.87
N PHE A 121 -6.69 9.50 -18.59
CA PHE A 121 -6.11 8.66 -19.62
C PHE A 121 -4.86 7.98 -19.08
N ASN A 122 -4.88 6.65 -18.98
CA ASN A 122 -3.86 5.82 -18.36
C ASN A 122 -3.25 4.86 -19.42
N PRO A 123 -2.35 5.33 -20.29
CA PRO A 123 -1.67 4.46 -21.25
C PRO A 123 -0.62 3.61 -20.55
N LYS A 124 -0.45 2.36 -21.03
CA LYS A 124 0.64 1.46 -20.66
C LYS A 124 1.21 0.83 -21.91
N ALA A 125 2.51 0.61 -21.91
CA ALA A 125 3.17 -0.10 -23.01
C ALA A 125 4.33 -0.93 -22.44
N GLY A 126 4.65 -2.04 -23.08
CA GLY A 126 5.78 -2.86 -22.68
C GLY A 126 6.33 -3.66 -23.82
N LEU A 127 7.63 -3.89 -23.75
CA LEU A 127 8.42 -4.69 -24.68
C LEU A 127 9.14 -5.78 -23.89
N TYR A 128 9.04 -7.01 -24.36
CA TYR A 128 9.72 -8.17 -23.78
C TYR A 128 10.62 -8.79 -24.83
N TYR A 129 11.87 -9.05 -24.44
CA TYR A 129 12.87 -9.67 -25.31
C TYR A 129 13.48 -10.90 -24.66
N LYS A 130 13.19 -12.05 -25.24
CA LYS A 130 13.75 -13.34 -24.83
C LYS A 130 15.10 -13.55 -25.51
N LEU A 131 16.19 -13.27 -24.79
CA LEU A 131 17.55 -13.45 -25.29
C LEU A 131 17.81 -14.94 -25.64
N ASN A 132 17.44 -15.83 -24.72
CA ASN A 132 17.51 -17.28 -24.86
C ASN A 132 16.48 -17.98 -23.94
N SER A 133 16.50 -19.31 -23.82
CA SER A 133 15.58 -20.07 -22.97
C SER A 133 15.61 -19.69 -21.48
N ASN A 134 16.68 -19.07 -21.02
CA ASN A 134 16.95 -18.78 -19.62
C ASN A 134 16.87 -17.31 -19.26
N ASN A 135 16.94 -16.40 -20.24
CA ASN A 135 17.07 -14.97 -20.00
C ASN A 135 16.05 -14.16 -20.79
N GLU A 136 15.32 -13.32 -20.11
CA GLU A 136 14.35 -12.39 -20.67
C GLU A 136 14.57 -10.98 -20.10
N PHE A 137 14.50 -10.00 -20.97
CA PHE A 137 14.52 -8.59 -20.61
C PHE A 137 13.16 -7.97 -20.88
N TYR A 138 12.78 -7.00 -20.08
CA TYR A 138 11.58 -6.21 -20.35
C TYR A 138 11.84 -4.73 -20.08
N PHE A 139 11.10 -3.92 -20.81
CA PHE A 139 10.91 -2.50 -20.54
C PHE A 139 9.43 -2.22 -20.53
N SER A 140 8.96 -1.44 -19.56
CA SER A 140 7.58 -1.01 -19.48
C SER A 140 7.46 0.45 -19.07
N PHE A 141 6.38 1.05 -19.53
CA PHE A 141 5.90 2.36 -19.13
C PHE A 141 4.43 2.22 -18.74
N ALA A 142 4.03 2.89 -17.66
CA ALA A 142 2.65 2.97 -17.23
C ALA A 142 2.33 4.36 -16.67
N ARG A 143 1.19 4.93 -17.06
CA ARG A 143 0.59 6.09 -16.41
C ARG A 143 -0.61 5.67 -15.58
N ALA A 144 -0.72 6.22 -14.38
CA ALA A 144 -1.87 6.05 -13.51
C ALA A 144 -2.28 7.39 -12.90
N HIS A 145 -3.58 7.53 -12.64
CA HIS A 145 -4.13 8.66 -11.89
C HIS A 145 -4.95 8.13 -10.72
N ARG A 146 -4.93 8.88 -9.63
CA ARG A 146 -5.78 8.60 -8.46
C ARG A 146 -6.51 9.88 -8.06
N GLU A 147 -7.83 9.81 -7.99
CA GLU A 147 -8.64 10.89 -7.44
C GLU A 147 -8.52 10.96 -5.92
N PRO A 148 -8.64 12.15 -5.33
CA PRO A 148 -8.68 12.32 -3.88
C PRO A 148 -9.88 11.60 -3.25
N THR A 149 -9.69 11.16 -2.02
CA THR A 149 -10.76 10.54 -1.21
C THR A 149 -11.64 11.59 -0.54
N ARG A 150 -12.78 11.17 0.03
CA ARG A 150 -13.65 12.03 0.85
C ARG A 150 -12.86 12.75 1.95
N THR A 151 -12.03 12.01 2.69
CA THR A 151 -11.21 12.56 3.78
C THR A 151 -10.20 13.60 3.30
N ASP A 152 -9.65 13.46 2.10
CA ASP A 152 -8.75 14.45 1.53
C ASP A 152 -9.49 15.78 1.27
N TYR A 153 -10.76 15.72 0.82
CA TYR A 153 -11.61 16.91 0.63
C TYR A 153 -12.13 17.51 1.94
N GLU A 154 -12.32 16.72 2.99
CA GLU A 154 -12.69 17.23 4.32
C GLU A 154 -11.58 18.11 4.91
N ASN A 155 -10.33 17.90 4.52
CA ASN A 155 -9.15 18.59 5.03
C ASN A 155 -8.52 19.60 4.04
N GLY A 156 -9.10 19.79 2.85
CA GLY A 156 -8.55 20.72 1.89
C GLY A 156 -9.23 20.71 0.52
N ASN A 157 -8.54 21.25 -0.47
CA ASN A 157 -8.97 21.20 -1.87
C ASN A 157 -7.90 20.48 -2.72
N PRO A 158 -7.80 19.16 -2.60
CA PRO A 158 -6.74 18.38 -3.22
C PRO A 158 -6.92 18.24 -4.72
N PHE A 159 -5.79 18.07 -5.42
CA PHE A 159 -5.71 17.67 -6.81
C PHE A 159 -5.55 16.14 -6.93
N PRO A 160 -5.99 15.54 -8.04
CA PRO A 160 -5.69 14.13 -8.31
C PRO A 160 -4.19 13.94 -8.54
N GLU A 161 -3.62 12.88 -7.98
CA GLU A 161 -2.23 12.54 -8.24
C GLU A 161 -2.08 11.82 -9.59
N LYS A 162 -0.94 12.06 -10.23
CA LYS A 162 -0.50 11.39 -11.46
C LYS A 162 0.83 10.69 -11.21
N LEU A 163 0.94 9.47 -11.68
CA LEU A 163 2.16 8.67 -11.69
C LEU A 163 2.53 8.33 -13.12
N ASP A 164 3.80 8.57 -13.49
CA ASP A 164 4.47 8.00 -14.65
C ASP A 164 5.53 7.01 -14.15
N ASP A 165 5.38 5.75 -14.49
CA ASP A 165 6.22 4.64 -14.03
C ASP A 165 6.99 4.01 -15.19
N PHE A 166 8.31 3.91 -15.05
CA PHE A 166 9.23 3.30 -15.99
C PHE A 166 9.96 2.15 -15.32
N GLU A 167 9.93 1.00 -15.96
CA GLU A 167 10.62 -0.20 -15.47
C GLU A 167 11.51 -0.81 -16.53
N LEU A 168 12.67 -1.30 -16.10
CA LEU A 168 13.57 -2.12 -16.91
C LEU A 168 14.00 -3.32 -16.10
N GLY A 169 13.70 -4.51 -16.59
CA GLY A 169 13.96 -5.73 -15.85
C GLY A 169 14.69 -6.81 -16.63
N TRP A 170 15.36 -7.67 -15.88
CA TRP A 170 16.00 -8.89 -16.34
C TRP A 170 15.55 -10.07 -15.51
N LYS A 171 14.93 -11.06 -16.16
CA LYS A 171 14.51 -12.32 -15.56
C LYS A 171 15.43 -13.44 -16.02
N HIS A 172 15.95 -14.19 -15.07
CA HIS A 172 16.74 -15.38 -15.31
C HIS A 172 16.05 -16.61 -14.72
N LYS A 173 15.96 -17.70 -15.50
CA LYS A 173 15.46 -19.00 -15.05
C LYS A 173 16.39 -20.11 -15.50
N GLY A 174 17.32 -20.50 -14.62
CA GLY A 174 18.26 -21.59 -14.82
C GLY A 174 17.97 -22.78 -13.92
N LYS A 175 18.76 -23.85 -14.07
CA LYS A 175 18.64 -25.06 -13.22
C LYS A 175 19.08 -24.81 -11.78
N LYS A 176 20.08 -23.92 -11.59
CA LYS A 176 20.67 -23.62 -10.28
C LYS A 176 20.24 -22.31 -9.70
N SER A 177 19.60 -21.45 -10.49
CA SER A 177 19.14 -20.13 -10.04
C SER A 177 17.95 -19.63 -10.83
N ILE A 178 17.06 -18.94 -10.14
CA ILE A 178 15.96 -18.18 -10.70
C ILE A 178 16.08 -16.81 -10.05
N TYR A 179 16.14 -15.72 -10.83
CA TYR A 179 16.16 -14.38 -10.26
C TYR A 179 15.57 -13.35 -11.20
N ASN A 180 15.15 -12.24 -10.61
CA ASN A 180 14.66 -11.06 -11.27
C ASN A 180 15.41 -9.84 -10.74
N ILE A 181 15.81 -8.96 -11.64
CA ILE A 181 16.34 -7.64 -11.35
C ILE A 181 15.41 -6.63 -12.00
N ASN A 182 14.92 -5.66 -11.24
CA ASN A 182 14.08 -4.59 -11.74
C ASN A 182 14.67 -3.24 -11.36
N LEU A 183 14.85 -2.39 -12.35
CA LEU A 183 15.14 -0.97 -12.19
C LEU A 183 13.85 -0.22 -12.42
N TYR A 184 13.48 0.68 -11.51
CA TYR A 184 12.27 1.47 -11.64
C TYR A 184 12.52 2.95 -11.38
N PHE A 185 11.71 3.76 -12.05
CA PHE A 185 11.62 5.19 -11.83
C PHE A 185 10.14 5.60 -11.90
N MET A 186 9.61 6.03 -10.76
CA MET A 186 8.24 6.48 -10.57
C MET A 186 8.26 8.00 -10.38
N ASP A 187 7.70 8.74 -11.33
CA ASP A 187 7.58 10.19 -11.30
C ASP A 187 6.16 10.60 -10.95
N TYR A 188 6.00 11.30 -9.83
CA TYR A 188 4.72 11.71 -9.31
C TYR A 188 4.51 13.22 -9.48
N ASN A 189 3.32 13.58 -9.95
CA ASN A 189 2.82 14.95 -9.85
C ASN A 189 1.63 14.97 -8.88
N ASP A 190 1.62 15.97 -8.00
CA ASP A 190 0.57 16.18 -7.01
C ASP A 190 0.33 14.96 -6.10
N GLN A 191 1.37 14.22 -5.73
CA GLN A 191 1.24 13.10 -4.82
C GLN A 191 0.61 13.54 -3.49
N LEU A 192 -0.40 12.80 -3.03
CA LEU A 192 -1.03 13.02 -1.73
C LEU A 192 -0.22 12.32 -0.63
N VAL A 193 0.53 13.10 0.12
CA VAL A 193 1.39 12.62 1.23
C VAL A 193 0.87 13.06 2.59
N LEU A 194 1.30 12.36 3.64
CA LEU A 194 0.96 12.70 5.02
C LEU A 194 1.57 14.05 5.41
N THR A 195 0.75 14.97 5.92
CA THR A 195 1.22 16.28 6.43
C THR A 195 1.86 16.17 7.83
N GLY A 196 1.52 15.13 8.58
CA GLY A 196 1.81 14.99 10.00
C GLY A 196 0.70 15.55 10.89
N GLU A 197 -0.31 16.19 10.33
CA GLU A 197 -1.49 16.66 11.05
C GLU A 197 -2.52 15.53 11.21
N ARG A 198 -3.41 15.72 12.17
CA ARG A 198 -4.59 14.88 12.36
C ARG A 198 -5.84 15.72 12.34
N ASP A 199 -6.90 15.18 11.76
CA ASP A 199 -8.21 15.81 11.82
C ASP A 199 -8.86 15.68 13.22
N ASP A 200 -10.01 16.30 13.40
CA ASP A 200 -10.75 16.33 14.68
C ASP A 200 -11.17 14.95 15.22
N VAL A 201 -11.11 13.91 14.36
CA VAL A 201 -11.42 12.52 14.73
C VAL A 201 -10.18 11.63 14.78
N GLY A 202 -8.99 12.20 14.53
CA GLY A 202 -7.69 11.56 14.68
C GLY A 202 -7.18 10.84 13.42
N TYR A 203 -7.80 11.02 12.25
CA TYR A 203 -7.27 10.51 10.97
C TYR A 203 -6.11 11.39 10.49
N TYR A 204 -5.19 10.76 9.76
CA TYR A 204 -4.09 11.46 9.14
C TYR A 204 -4.55 12.36 8.00
N VAL A 205 -4.15 13.60 8.04
CA VAL A 205 -4.36 14.58 6.97
C VAL A 205 -3.32 14.36 5.86
N ARG A 206 -3.76 14.49 4.61
CA ARG A 206 -2.88 14.48 3.43
C ARG A 206 -3.01 15.79 2.66
N ALA A 207 -1.91 16.15 2.01
CA ALA A 207 -1.89 17.26 1.07
C ALA A 207 -1.03 16.89 -0.15
N ASN A 208 -1.28 17.57 -1.27
CA ASN A 208 -0.45 17.44 -2.45
C ASN A 208 0.91 18.11 -2.22
N VAL A 209 1.98 17.45 -2.67
CA VAL A 209 3.36 17.95 -2.51
C VAL A 209 4.00 18.43 -3.81
N GLY A 210 3.22 18.57 -4.90
CA GLY A 210 3.76 18.86 -6.21
C GLY A 210 4.53 17.67 -6.76
N GLU A 211 5.82 17.86 -7.07
CA GLU A 211 6.65 16.81 -7.66
C GLU A 211 7.36 15.95 -6.61
N SER A 212 7.31 14.66 -6.80
CA SER A 212 8.05 13.68 -6.01
C SER A 212 8.45 12.48 -6.87
N TYR A 213 9.43 11.70 -6.43
CA TYR A 213 9.83 10.51 -7.16
C TYR A 213 10.21 9.35 -6.24
N ARG A 214 10.12 8.15 -6.81
CA ARG A 214 10.70 6.93 -6.26
C ARG A 214 11.57 6.28 -7.34
N ALA A 215 12.81 6.00 -7.04
CA ALA A 215 13.72 5.34 -7.97
C ALA A 215 14.49 4.25 -7.24
N GLY A 216 14.72 3.12 -7.88
CA GLY A 216 15.43 2.05 -7.21
C GLY A 216 15.79 0.87 -8.08
N ILE A 217 16.47 -0.06 -7.43
CA ILE A 217 16.77 -1.39 -7.96
C ILE A 217 16.24 -2.42 -6.97
N GLU A 218 15.54 -3.39 -7.51
CA GLU A 218 15.02 -4.55 -6.80
C GLU A 218 15.66 -5.82 -7.34
N PHE A 219 16.03 -6.68 -6.44
CA PHE A 219 16.51 -8.02 -6.74
C PHE A 219 15.72 -9.02 -5.91
N ASP A 220 15.22 -10.06 -6.53
CA ASP A 220 14.71 -11.25 -5.88
C ASP A 220 15.26 -12.51 -6.55
N GLY A 221 15.50 -13.54 -5.75
CA GLY A 221 16.11 -14.74 -6.31
C GLY A 221 15.92 -16.00 -5.49
N ILE A 222 16.14 -17.14 -6.17
CA ILE A 222 16.24 -18.47 -5.57
C ILE A 222 17.51 -19.11 -6.12
N PHE A 223 18.39 -19.55 -5.23
CA PHE A 223 19.64 -20.21 -5.55
C PHE A 223 19.66 -21.61 -4.93
N PHE A 224 19.67 -22.63 -5.78
CA PHE A 224 19.82 -24.03 -5.38
C PHE A 224 21.32 -24.33 -5.26
N ILE A 225 21.88 -24.17 -4.06
CA ILE A 225 23.32 -24.35 -3.78
C ILE A 225 23.70 -25.81 -3.97
N ASN A 226 22.86 -26.71 -3.44
CA ASN A 226 22.90 -28.15 -3.63
C ASN A 226 21.52 -28.76 -3.34
N ASP A 227 21.41 -30.07 -3.26
CA ASP A 227 20.15 -30.79 -3.02
C ASP A 227 19.55 -30.50 -1.61
N TYR A 228 20.36 -30.00 -0.69
CA TYR A 228 19.96 -29.75 0.69
C TYR A 228 19.75 -28.26 0.97
N PHE A 229 20.53 -27.37 0.35
CA PHE A 229 20.52 -25.94 0.64
C PHE A 229 19.94 -25.09 -0.49
N THR A 230 18.95 -24.26 -0.14
CA THR A 230 18.38 -23.23 -1.00
C THR A 230 18.45 -21.89 -0.29
N ILE A 231 18.85 -20.83 -1.02
CA ILE A 231 18.91 -19.46 -0.52
C ILE A 231 17.95 -18.60 -1.35
N LYS A 232 17.12 -17.81 -0.69
CA LYS A 232 16.08 -16.99 -1.31
C LYS A 232 16.22 -15.51 -0.88
N PRO A 233 17.23 -14.79 -1.41
CA PRO A 233 17.44 -13.38 -1.07
C PRO A 233 16.46 -12.48 -1.83
N ASN A 234 16.07 -11.38 -1.20
CA ASN A 234 15.48 -10.21 -1.83
C ASN A 234 16.13 -8.94 -1.28
N ILE A 235 16.35 -7.95 -2.12
CA ILE A 235 16.96 -6.69 -1.73
C ILE A 235 16.41 -5.55 -2.58
N THR A 236 16.07 -4.45 -1.94
CA THR A 236 15.65 -3.21 -2.58
C THR A 236 16.53 -2.07 -2.10
N PHE A 237 17.18 -1.41 -3.04
CA PHE A 237 17.82 -0.10 -2.84
C PHE A 237 16.96 0.95 -3.51
N SER A 238 16.55 1.98 -2.77
CA SER A 238 15.68 3.02 -3.31
C SER A 238 16.05 4.42 -2.84
N SER A 239 15.63 5.40 -3.63
CA SER A 239 15.62 6.82 -3.27
C SER A 239 14.20 7.35 -3.47
N ASN A 240 13.58 7.80 -2.40
CA ASN A 240 12.17 8.21 -2.36
C ASN A 240 12.12 9.64 -1.85
N LYS A 241 11.87 10.63 -2.73
CA LYS A 241 12.02 12.05 -2.39
C LYS A 241 10.84 12.89 -2.84
N ASN A 242 10.43 13.83 -1.98
CA ASN A 242 9.72 15.03 -2.38
C ASN A 242 10.77 16.03 -2.90
N ASN A 243 10.49 16.72 -4.02
CA ASN A 243 11.45 17.70 -4.57
C ASN A 243 11.43 19.01 -3.80
N ASP A 244 10.21 19.52 -3.48
CA ASP A 244 10.00 20.75 -2.69
C ASP A 244 8.83 20.53 -1.75
N TYR A 245 9.12 20.11 -0.50
CA TYR A 245 8.09 19.87 0.50
C TYR A 245 7.69 21.18 1.20
N LEU A 246 6.47 21.65 0.95
CA LEU A 246 5.89 22.83 1.59
C LEU A 246 4.79 22.39 2.56
N THR A 247 4.81 22.93 3.77
CA THR A 247 3.72 22.76 4.74
C THR A 247 3.66 23.95 5.70
N GLN A 248 2.55 24.10 6.42
CA GLN A 248 2.43 25.09 7.49
C GLN A 248 3.37 24.69 8.64
N PHE A 249 4.14 25.64 9.14
CA PHE A 249 5.04 25.46 10.26
C PHE A 249 5.32 26.81 10.94
N ASP A 250 5.16 26.88 12.26
CA ASP A 250 5.27 28.13 13.05
C ASP A 250 4.40 29.27 12.45
N GLY A 251 3.15 28.96 12.12
CA GLY A 251 2.15 29.91 11.61
C GLY A 251 2.44 30.44 10.20
N SER A 252 3.40 29.89 9.48
CA SER A 252 3.75 30.31 8.12
C SER A 252 4.00 29.12 7.19
N LEU A 253 3.82 29.33 5.88
CA LEU A 253 4.17 28.32 4.89
C LEU A 253 5.71 28.22 4.81
N ARG A 254 6.23 27.06 5.16
CA ARG A 254 7.67 26.76 5.14
C ARG A 254 8.03 25.75 4.06
N ASN A 255 9.08 26.08 3.30
CA ASN A 255 9.68 25.12 2.35
C ASN A 255 10.82 24.38 3.05
N PHE A 256 10.68 23.04 3.16
CA PHE A 256 11.70 22.14 3.70
C PHE A 256 12.66 21.64 2.62
N GLY A 257 12.45 22.05 1.35
CA GLY A 257 13.25 21.64 0.22
C GLY A 257 13.07 20.16 -0.11
N LYS A 258 14.18 19.53 -0.52
CA LYS A 258 14.18 18.10 -0.88
C LYS A 258 14.18 17.22 0.37
N THR A 259 13.11 16.46 0.58
CA THR A 259 12.93 15.60 1.76
C THR A 259 12.68 14.14 1.39
N ASP A 260 12.86 13.23 2.35
CA ASP A 260 12.46 11.84 2.18
C ASP A 260 10.93 11.71 2.29
N ILE A 261 10.35 10.85 1.44
CA ILE A 261 8.93 10.49 1.57
C ILE A 261 8.79 9.64 2.83
N SER A 262 7.79 9.97 3.66
CA SER A 262 7.54 9.24 4.90
C SER A 262 7.31 7.75 4.68
N PHE A 263 7.73 6.93 5.65
CA PHE A 263 7.63 5.47 5.63
C PHE A 263 8.24 4.80 4.39
N SER A 264 9.33 5.37 3.88
CA SER A 264 10.00 4.91 2.66
C SER A 264 11.50 4.71 2.91
N PRO A 265 11.90 3.56 3.48
CA PRO A 265 13.32 3.27 3.74
C PRO A 265 14.10 3.10 2.44
N ASN A 266 15.39 3.52 2.44
CA ASN A 266 16.25 3.42 1.26
C ASN A 266 16.84 2.02 1.05
N LEU A 267 16.76 1.14 2.06
CA LEU A 267 17.24 -0.24 1.98
C LEU A 267 16.28 -1.17 2.72
N ILE A 268 15.82 -2.18 1.98
CA ILE A 268 15.13 -3.34 2.54
C ILE A 268 15.88 -4.59 2.06
N PHE A 269 16.14 -5.51 2.97
CA PHE A 269 16.75 -6.79 2.66
C PHE A 269 15.99 -7.90 3.37
N GLY A 270 15.72 -8.97 2.66
CA GLY A 270 15.17 -10.21 3.16
C GLY A 270 15.98 -11.39 2.65
N ASN A 271 16.04 -12.45 3.42
CA ASN A 271 16.64 -13.71 2.97
C ASN A 271 16.04 -14.88 3.72
N THR A 272 15.74 -15.97 3.00
CA THR A 272 15.41 -17.26 3.58
C THR A 272 16.48 -18.26 3.19
N VAL A 273 17.12 -18.90 4.17
CA VAL A 273 17.97 -20.06 3.96
C VAL A 273 17.19 -21.29 4.35
N GLU A 274 16.99 -22.21 3.39
CA GLU A 274 16.32 -23.49 3.62
C GLU A 274 17.35 -24.62 3.65
N TYR A 275 17.20 -25.51 4.61
CA TYR A 275 18.00 -26.73 4.74
C TYR A 275 17.08 -27.94 4.85
N ASN A 276 17.05 -28.75 3.80
CA ASN A 276 16.37 -30.04 3.77
C ASN A 276 17.26 -31.07 4.46
N LEU A 277 17.05 -31.29 5.77
CA LEU A 277 17.82 -32.28 6.53
C LEU A 277 17.61 -33.71 6.00
N ASN A 278 16.39 -34.00 5.57
CA ASN A 278 15.98 -35.20 4.86
C ASN A 278 14.63 -34.94 4.13
N SER A 279 14.04 -35.97 3.51
CA SER A 279 12.76 -35.85 2.77
C SER A 279 11.56 -35.44 3.65
N LYS A 280 11.68 -35.48 4.97
CA LYS A 280 10.60 -35.18 5.92
C LYS A 280 10.85 -33.92 6.74
N THR A 281 12.08 -33.40 6.77
CA THR A 281 12.49 -32.35 7.70
C THR A 281 13.10 -31.19 6.94
N LEU A 282 12.43 -30.05 7.00
CA LEU A 282 12.90 -28.76 6.50
C LEU A 282 13.20 -27.83 7.68
N LEU A 283 14.41 -27.32 7.74
CA LEU A 283 14.79 -26.18 8.59
C LEU A 283 14.85 -24.94 7.71
N PHE A 284 14.40 -23.80 8.22
CA PHE A 284 14.57 -22.53 7.53
C PHE A 284 14.95 -21.41 8.50
N PHE A 285 15.78 -20.51 8.01
CA PHE A 285 16.21 -19.33 8.72
C PHE A 285 15.89 -18.10 7.91
N ASN A 286 15.04 -17.22 8.45
CA ASN A 286 14.64 -15.96 7.84
C ASN A 286 15.43 -14.81 8.45
N THR A 287 15.89 -13.91 7.59
CA THR A 287 16.49 -12.64 7.97
C THR A 287 15.71 -11.52 7.32
N LYS A 288 15.36 -10.48 8.07
CA LYS A 288 14.75 -9.26 7.55
C LYS A 288 15.48 -8.05 8.13
N TYR A 289 15.94 -7.19 7.23
CA TYR A 289 16.49 -5.88 7.55
C TYR A 289 15.64 -4.79 6.91
N VAL A 290 15.32 -3.76 7.68
CA VAL A 290 14.69 -2.54 7.18
C VAL A 290 15.54 -1.36 7.61
N GLY A 291 15.94 -0.54 6.65
CA GLY A 291 16.73 0.67 6.88
C GLY A 291 15.96 1.74 7.66
N LYS A 292 16.68 2.71 8.16
CA LYS A 292 16.11 3.92 8.77
C LYS A 292 15.11 4.59 7.82
N GLN A 293 14.01 5.09 8.38
CA GLN A 293 12.99 5.86 7.65
C GLN A 293 12.45 6.99 8.52
N TYR A 294 11.80 7.97 7.90
CA TYR A 294 11.11 9.04 8.61
C TYR A 294 9.60 8.77 8.68
N MET A 295 8.96 9.12 9.78
CA MET A 295 7.50 9.05 9.95
C MET A 295 6.78 10.31 9.45
N SER A 296 7.54 11.36 9.06
CA SER A 296 7.03 12.60 8.48
C SER A 296 7.82 12.98 7.22
N ASN A 297 7.25 13.86 6.40
CA ASN A 297 7.90 14.37 5.19
C ASN A 297 8.82 15.57 5.45
N THR A 298 9.03 15.98 6.70
CA THR A 298 9.87 17.13 7.07
C THR A 298 11.32 16.77 7.38
N ASN A 299 11.65 15.49 7.45
CA ASN A 299 12.98 14.96 7.81
C ASN A 299 13.49 15.40 9.20
N VAL A 300 12.59 15.73 10.12
CA VAL A 300 12.99 16.06 11.50
C VAL A 300 13.45 14.81 12.25
N ASP A 301 14.52 14.94 13.05
CA ASP A 301 15.12 13.80 13.75
C ASP A 301 14.15 13.10 14.70
N SER A 302 13.22 13.83 15.32
CA SER A 302 12.18 13.28 16.18
C SER A 302 11.21 12.35 15.46
N SER A 303 11.16 12.37 14.12
CA SER A 303 10.32 11.51 13.30
C SER A 303 11.05 10.25 12.78
N ILE A 304 12.27 10.00 13.23
CA ILE A 304 13.05 8.83 12.77
C ILE A 304 12.49 7.55 13.39
N LEU A 305 12.20 6.59 12.53
CA LEU A 305 12.01 5.19 12.86
C LEU A 305 13.34 4.46 12.56
N ALA A 306 13.96 3.91 13.61
CA ALA A 306 15.29 3.31 13.51
C ALA A 306 15.31 2.07 12.62
N SER A 307 16.45 1.78 12.02
CA SER A 307 16.66 0.52 11.30
C SER A 307 16.65 -0.68 12.24
N TYR A 308 16.19 -1.82 11.74
CA TYR A 308 16.22 -3.06 12.51
C TYR A 308 16.59 -4.28 11.65
N LEU A 309 17.13 -5.30 12.32
CA LEU A 309 17.44 -6.62 11.78
C LEU A 309 16.77 -7.68 12.65
N VAL A 310 15.89 -8.49 12.06
CA VAL A 310 15.19 -9.57 12.77
C VAL A 310 15.46 -10.89 12.09
N ASN A 311 15.60 -11.94 12.90
CA ASN A 311 15.84 -13.29 12.44
C ASN A 311 14.83 -14.25 13.06
N ASP A 312 14.29 -15.15 12.24
CA ASP A 312 13.38 -16.20 12.65
C ASP A 312 13.96 -17.56 12.28
N LEU A 313 13.69 -18.56 13.09
CA LEU A 313 14.07 -19.96 12.84
C LEU A 313 12.83 -20.82 12.81
N GLY A 314 12.68 -21.61 11.76
CA GLY A 314 11.56 -22.52 11.61
C GLY A 314 11.97 -23.96 11.32
N LEU A 315 11.09 -24.87 11.71
CA LEU A 315 11.19 -26.31 11.45
C LEU A 315 9.82 -26.80 10.95
N ASN A 316 9.84 -27.51 9.83
CA ASN A 316 8.69 -28.28 9.35
C ASN A 316 9.08 -29.78 9.34
N TYR A 317 8.27 -30.61 9.98
CA TYR A 317 8.49 -32.04 10.05
C TYR A 317 7.25 -32.81 9.61
N ASN A 318 7.36 -33.51 8.47
CA ASN A 318 6.31 -34.36 7.92
C ASN A 318 6.37 -35.76 8.55
N PHE A 319 5.24 -36.25 9.04
CA PHE A 319 5.12 -37.53 9.66
C PHE A 319 3.81 -38.24 9.26
N SER A 320 3.81 -39.56 9.37
CA SER A 320 2.60 -40.37 9.15
C SER A 320 2.51 -41.42 10.25
N ILE A 321 1.31 -41.64 10.76
CA ILE A 321 1.00 -42.70 11.73
C ILE A 321 0.05 -43.68 11.03
N PRO A 322 0.52 -44.87 10.64
CA PRO A 322 -0.27 -45.84 9.90
C PRO A 322 -1.60 -46.14 10.61
N GLY A 323 -2.71 -46.05 9.89
CA GLY A 323 -4.06 -46.30 10.39
C GLY A 323 -4.73 -45.11 11.11
N PHE A 324 -4.02 -43.97 11.31
CA PHE A 324 -4.57 -42.81 11.95
C PHE A 324 -4.37 -41.54 11.11
N PHE A 325 -3.12 -41.17 10.78
CA PHE A 325 -2.80 -39.92 10.10
C PHE A 325 -1.89 -40.17 8.92
N GLN A 326 -2.22 -39.59 7.76
CA GLN A 326 -1.40 -39.57 6.56
C GLN A 326 -0.95 -38.15 6.25
N ASP A 327 0.33 -37.99 5.88
CA ASP A 327 0.90 -36.67 5.47
C ASP A 327 0.66 -35.53 6.47
N SER A 328 0.78 -35.85 7.77
CA SER A 328 0.65 -34.86 8.84
C SER A 328 1.94 -34.05 8.98
N GLU A 329 1.82 -32.80 9.47
CA GLU A 329 2.94 -31.88 9.58
C GLU A 329 3.01 -31.26 10.98
N LEU A 330 4.21 -31.26 11.57
CA LEU A 330 4.56 -30.48 12.75
C LEU A 330 5.34 -29.24 12.29
N LYS A 331 4.89 -28.07 12.72
CA LYS A 331 5.50 -26.76 12.44
C LYS A 331 5.96 -26.13 13.75
N LEU A 332 7.21 -25.74 13.82
CA LEU A 332 7.74 -24.91 14.89
C LEU A 332 8.33 -23.63 14.30
N LEU A 333 7.95 -22.49 14.82
CA LEU A 333 8.52 -21.20 14.46
C LEU A 333 8.94 -20.45 15.70
N VAL A 334 10.21 -20.04 15.75
CA VAL A 334 10.77 -19.14 16.74
C VAL A 334 10.95 -17.78 16.07
N ASN A 335 10.09 -16.85 16.39
CA ASN A 335 10.16 -15.48 15.89
C ASN A 335 11.16 -14.68 16.72
N ASN A 336 11.84 -13.73 16.06
CA ASN A 336 12.80 -12.83 16.67
C ASN A 336 13.84 -13.58 17.54
N LEU A 337 14.49 -14.57 16.94
CA LEU A 337 15.41 -15.49 17.58
C LEU A 337 16.51 -14.80 18.41
N LEU A 338 16.98 -13.62 17.94
CA LEU A 338 18.03 -12.84 18.61
C LEU A 338 17.47 -11.85 19.65
N ASN A 339 16.18 -11.89 19.91
CA ASN A 339 15.47 -11.02 20.87
C ASN A 339 15.74 -9.52 20.65
N GLN A 340 15.75 -9.08 19.38
CA GLN A 340 15.95 -7.68 19.03
C GLN A 340 14.75 -6.85 19.47
N LYS A 341 14.98 -5.78 20.24
CA LYS A 341 13.96 -4.78 20.54
C LYS A 341 13.90 -3.77 19.40
N TYR A 342 12.73 -3.62 18.79
CA TYR A 342 12.54 -2.73 17.65
C TYR A 342 11.10 -2.29 17.51
N GLU A 343 10.93 -1.19 16.78
CA GLU A 343 9.64 -0.67 16.35
C GLU A 343 9.58 -0.73 14.82
N SER A 344 8.56 -1.40 14.30
CA SER A 344 8.34 -1.48 12.84
C SER A 344 7.42 -0.37 12.32
N TYR A 345 6.71 0.30 13.22
CA TYR A 345 5.74 1.34 12.91
C TYR A 345 5.63 2.34 14.07
N GLY A 346 5.20 3.54 13.74
CA GLY A 346 4.94 4.62 14.67
C GLY A 346 4.18 5.74 13.99
N GLY A 347 4.10 6.89 14.62
CA GLY A 347 3.55 8.09 14.03
C GLY A 347 4.23 9.33 14.56
N HIS A 348 4.31 10.33 13.72
CA HIS A 348 4.75 11.66 14.06
C HIS A 348 3.63 12.63 13.75
N TYR A 349 3.40 13.60 14.64
CA TYR A 349 2.33 14.59 14.48
C TYR A 349 2.83 15.97 14.86
N PHE A 350 2.23 16.97 14.23
CA PHE A 350 2.41 18.37 14.53
C PHE A 350 1.10 18.95 15.07
N TYR A 351 1.22 19.98 15.89
CA TYR A 351 0.10 20.81 16.33
C TYR A 351 0.60 22.22 16.67
N ASP A 352 -0.22 23.23 16.40
CA ASP A 352 0.13 24.61 16.61
C ASP A 352 -0.55 25.18 17.88
N ILE A 353 0.23 25.88 18.69
CA ILE A 353 -0.25 26.70 19.80
C ILE A 353 0.38 28.07 19.66
N ASP A 354 -0.43 29.11 19.60
CA ASP A 354 0.02 30.51 19.51
C ASP A 354 1.03 30.77 18.36
N ASN A 355 0.76 30.22 17.18
CA ASN A 355 1.63 30.27 15.99
C ASN A 355 2.99 29.60 16.15
N LYS A 356 3.12 28.73 17.12
CA LYS A 356 4.31 27.89 17.30
C LYS A 356 3.96 26.43 17.12
N THR A 357 4.70 25.74 16.24
CA THR A 357 4.52 24.32 15.96
C THR A 357 5.25 23.47 16.99
N TYR A 358 4.51 22.57 17.60
CA TYR A 358 5.00 21.50 18.46
C TYR A 358 4.86 20.18 17.74
N SER A 359 5.68 19.22 18.11
CA SER A 359 5.61 17.87 17.53
C SER A 359 5.77 16.80 18.59
N GLY A 360 5.24 15.63 18.31
CA GLY A 360 5.40 14.44 19.12
C GLY A 360 5.50 13.19 18.24
N SER A 361 6.14 12.17 18.80
CA SER A 361 6.23 10.86 18.17
C SER A 361 5.72 9.78 19.10
N TYR A 362 5.14 8.75 18.55
CA TYR A 362 4.79 7.53 19.26
C TYR A 362 5.22 6.32 18.42
N PHE A 363 5.52 5.22 19.11
CA PHE A 363 6.08 4.02 18.50
C PHE A 363 5.28 2.80 18.94
N TYR A 364 5.18 1.81 18.07
CA TYR A 364 4.59 0.53 18.38
C TYR A 364 5.70 -0.53 18.48
N PRO A 365 6.07 -0.94 19.71
CA PRO A 365 7.09 -1.96 19.90
C PRO A 365 6.58 -3.31 19.38
N MET A 366 7.47 -4.03 18.71
CA MET A 366 7.21 -5.38 18.24
C MET A 366 7.50 -6.40 19.35
N ALA A 367 6.93 -7.60 19.19
CA ALA A 367 7.12 -8.68 20.13
C ALA A 367 8.62 -9.09 20.22
N GLU A 368 9.07 -9.31 21.42
CA GLU A 368 10.36 -9.96 21.70
C GLU A 368 10.32 -11.42 21.23
N ILE A 369 11.34 -12.21 21.53
CA ILE A 369 11.38 -13.63 21.15
C ILE A 369 10.10 -14.35 21.56
N ASN A 370 9.49 -15.05 20.63
CA ASN A 370 8.28 -15.84 20.86
C ASN A 370 8.27 -17.06 19.94
N PHE A 371 7.41 -18.02 20.20
CA PHE A 371 7.31 -19.22 19.39
C PHE A 371 5.88 -19.60 19.10
N LEU A 372 5.71 -20.25 17.95
CA LEU A 372 4.45 -20.85 17.52
C LEU A 372 4.68 -22.34 17.26
N LEU A 373 3.73 -23.17 17.70
CA LEU A 373 3.70 -24.60 17.42
C LEU A 373 2.39 -24.88 16.69
N GLY A 374 2.50 -25.50 15.52
CA GLY A 374 1.36 -25.93 14.69
C GLY A 374 1.40 -27.42 14.46
N LEU A 375 0.24 -28.05 14.41
CA LEU A 375 0.04 -29.44 14.03
C LEU A 375 -1.06 -29.52 12.99
N ASP A 376 -0.73 -29.98 11.80
CA ASP A 376 -1.70 -30.25 10.73
C ASP A 376 -1.88 -31.78 10.61
N PHE A 377 -3.11 -32.23 10.72
CA PHE A 377 -3.45 -33.64 10.60
C PHE A 377 -4.29 -33.89 9.35
N ASN A 378 -3.83 -34.83 8.51
CA ASN A 378 -4.62 -35.36 7.38
C ASN A 378 -5.05 -36.80 7.72
N PHE A 379 -6.36 -37.04 7.57
CA PHE A 379 -6.99 -38.32 7.90
C PHE A 379 -7.19 -39.21 6.68
#